data_6e73290a00eaa649847e7fb47d5dd678
#
_entry.id   6e73290a00eaa649847e7fb47d5dd678
#
_cell.length_a   1.000
_cell.length_b   1.000
_cell.length_c   1.000
_cell.angle_alpha   90.00
_cell.angle_beta   90.00
_cell.angle_gamma   90.00
#
_symmetry.space_group_name_H-M   'P 1'
#
loop_
_entity.id
_entity.type
_entity.pdbx_description
1 polymer ?
#
loop_
_entity_poly.entity_id
_entity_poly.type
_entity_poly.pdbx_seq_one_letter_code
_entity_poly.pdbx_strand_id
1 'polypeptide(L)'
;MRFPRGRRRLAIAVAALLATAAVVVIVHRVLAPAEVSTVARADYPAPARPAAGVIGRLPVAPLIVDGRLRVYAAHRQVYADRPVDGRYRTSPYWSYRRWPAELTGVVASGSTVVSRWSDGELVALDARTGGVLWRADGPEPVESTAPVRRTWAAVVWDAPGLQLTDLPDGRIVLVVTGDAQARGVELSGGRELWRVELPGRCRSDVGTTATGQLIGLDTCAGAATVEFRDAATGEVRERWRPPGGPDRFVVTPLGCRTGGSDCLGLRTAGPGDEGGRGWLLAAGSPVAAPALDPAGAALVGEQSVAVLDGVVVGRSARTGTELWRSAGLSGAGVLAGQPGRVHLLTEANDLVTLDPVTGRQLSRFVLNVGSDGTGWAPGAVTAEDGFVAIERLRKPVDPTGDDRRYYYTGEAVILAAT
;
A
#
# COMPACT_ATOMS: atom_id res chain seq x y z
N MET A 1 10.20 -26.24 68.41
CA MET A 1 10.42 -27.42 67.55
C MET A 1 11.46 -27.08 66.49
N ARG A 2 12.68 -27.67 66.58
CA ARG A 2 13.75 -27.46 65.59
C ARG A 2 13.59 -28.53 64.51
N PHE A 3 13.12 -28.13 63.31
CA PHE A 3 13.08 -29.03 62.17
C PHE A 3 14.54 -29.48 61.82
N PRO A 4 14.76 -30.80 61.58
CA PRO A 4 16.06 -31.31 61.19
C PRO A 4 16.53 -30.63 59.89
N ARG A 5 17.78 -30.19 59.87
CA ARG A 5 18.40 -29.37 58.80
C ARG A 5 18.18 -29.95 57.37
N GLY A 6 18.02 -31.29 57.24
CA GLY A 6 17.75 -31.96 55.98
C GLY A 6 16.34 -31.68 55.40
N ARG A 7 15.32 -31.69 56.27
CA ARG A 7 13.91 -31.41 55.84
C ARG A 7 13.71 -29.97 55.38
N ARG A 8 14.43 -29.01 56.02
CA ARG A 8 14.40 -27.58 55.60
C ARG A 8 15.02 -27.37 54.23
N ARG A 9 16.14 -28.06 53.94
CA ARG A 9 16.78 -27.99 52.58
C ARG A 9 15.89 -28.62 51.53
N LEU A 10 15.24 -29.76 51.82
CA LEU A 10 14.28 -30.39 50.91
C LEU A 10 13.09 -29.50 50.65
N ALA A 11 12.51 -28.87 51.69
CA ALA A 11 11.40 -27.94 51.52
C ALA A 11 11.75 -26.72 50.68
N ILE A 12 12.97 -26.15 50.85
CA ILE A 12 13.45 -25.04 50.03
C ILE A 12 13.64 -25.49 48.57
N ALA A 13 14.21 -26.68 48.35
CA ALA A 13 14.39 -27.21 47.01
C ALA A 13 13.07 -27.44 46.27
N VAL A 14 12.07 -28.03 46.97
CA VAL A 14 10.70 -28.22 46.42
C VAL A 14 10.02 -26.88 46.13
N ALA A 15 10.14 -25.91 47.05
CA ALA A 15 9.55 -24.57 46.82
C ALA A 15 10.21 -23.85 45.63
N ALA A 16 11.54 -23.95 45.49
CA ALA A 16 12.25 -23.39 44.33
C ALA A 16 11.83 -24.06 43.02
N LEU A 17 11.70 -25.39 43.02
CA LEU A 17 11.25 -26.11 41.83
C LEU A 17 9.80 -25.77 41.44
N LEU A 18 8.90 -25.62 42.40
CA LEU A 18 7.53 -25.18 42.16
C LEU A 18 7.47 -23.74 41.65
N ALA A 19 8.31 -22.84 42.20
CA ALA A 19 8.39 -21.45 41.74
C ALA A 19 8.91 -21.41 40.31
N THR A 20 9.96 -22.19 39.99
CA THR A 20 10.50 -22.25 38.62
C THR A 20 9.47 -22.81 37.64
N ALA A 21 8.76 -23.89 38.03
CA ALA A 21 7.70 -24.47 37.22
C ALA A 21 6.56 -23.45 36.97
N ALA A 22 6.17 -22.72 38.01
CA ALA A 22 5.15 -21.66 37.87
C ALA A 22 5.62 -20.53 36.93
N VAL A 23 6.85 -20.09 37.07
CA VAL A 23 7.45 -19.08 36.14
C VAL A 23 7.47 -19.60 34.71
N VAL A 24 7.91 -20.84 34.48
CA VAL A 24 7.91 -21.44 33.13
C VAL A 24 6.52 -21.51 32.55
N VAL A 25 5.52 -21.92 33.33
CA VAL A 25 4.12 -21.99 32.89
C VAL A 25 3.57 -20.60 32.60
N ILE A 26 3.85 -19.61 33.44
CA ILE A 26 3.42 -18.23 33.23
C ILE A 26 4.08 -17.66 31.95
N VAL A 27 5.40 -17.81 31.81
CA VAL A 27 6.15 -17.35 30.64
C VAL A 27 5.61 -18.02 29.38
N HIS A 28 5.42 -19.34 29.41
CA HIS A 28 4.86 -20.07 28.27
C HIS A 28 3.43 -19.58 27.92
N ARG A 29 2.58 -19.35 28.93
CA ARG A 29 1.24 -18.81 28.71
C ARG A 29 1.22 -17.39 28.19
N VAL A 30 2.10 -16.52 28.70
CA VAL A 30 2.19 -15.11 28.28
C VAL A 30 2.81 -14.96 26.91
N LEU A 31 3.77 -15.81 26.55
CA LEU A 31 4.44 -15.80 25.25
C LEU A 31 3.79 -16.70 24.21
N ALA A 32 2.81 -17.53 24.61
CA ALA A 32 2.11 -18.38 23.67
C ALA A 32 1.43 -17.55 22.57
N PRO A 33 1.48 -17.99 21.32
CA PRO A 33 0.72 -17.37 20.25
C PRO A 33 -0.75 -17.23 20.61
N ALA A 34 -1.31 -16.08 20.40
CA ALA A 34 -2.70 -15.78 20.70
C ALA A 34 -3.33 -14.95 19.59
N GLU A 35 -4.57 -15.26 19.28
CA GLU A 35 -5.40 -14.52 18.35
C GLU A 35 -6.65 -14.01 19.02
N VAL A 36 -7.01 -12.76 18.72
CA VAL A 36 -8.23 -12.14 19.22
C VAL A 36 -8.96 -11.50 18.05
N SER A 37 -10.13 -12.01 17.75
CA SER A 37 -11.05 -11.46 16.76
C SER A 37 -12.24 -10.81 17.46
N THR A 38 -12.58 -9.60 17.05
CA THR A 38 -13.81 -8.91 17.42
C THR A 38 -14.62 -8.67 16.16
N VAL A 39 -15.72 -9.41 16.02
CA VAL A 39 -16.58 -9.30 14.84
C VAL A 39 -17.51 -8.09 14.91
N ALA A 40 -17.95 -7.63 13.75
CA ALA A 40 -18.93 -6.56 13.62
C ALA A 40 -20.27 -6.97 14.26
N ARG A 41 -20.88 -6.03 15.00
CA ARG A 41 -22.21 -6.21 15.62
C ARG A 41 -23.31 -5.40 14.92
N ALA A 42 -22.94 -4.61 13.94
CA ALA A 42 -23.86 -3.74 13.20
C ALA A 42 -23.74 -4.01 11.72
N ASP A 43 -24.74 -3.57 10.96
CA ASP A 43 -24.84 -3.81 9.52
C ASP A 43 -23.66 -3.21 8.74
N TYR A 44 -23.31 -3.85 7.63
CA TYR A 44 -22.34 -3.34 6.68
C TYR A 44 -22.87 -2.05 6.05
N PRO A 45 -22.14 -0.93 6.11
CA PRO A 45 -22.64 0.34 5.60
C PRO A 45 -22.86 0.31 4.08
N ALA A 46 -23.75 1.14 3.59
CA ALA A 46 -23.85 1.41 2.17
C ALA A 46 -22.59 2.15 1.66
N PRO A 47 -22.25 2.07 0.36
CA PRO A 47 -21.16 2.88 -0.20
C PRO A 47 -21.45 4.36 0.02
N ALA A 48 -20.48 5.07 0.57
CA ALA A 48 -20.62 6.50 0.82
C ALA A 48 -20.36 7.30 -0.46
N ARG A 49 -21.16 8.35 -0.66
CA ARG A 49 -21.00 9.33 -1.76
C ARG A 49 -21.14 10.75 -1.20
N PRO A 50 -20.22 11.16 -0.32
CA PRO A 50 -20.29 12.49 0.27
C PRO A 50 -20.04 13.57 -0.78
N ALA A 51 -20.47 14.79 -0.47
CA ALA A 51 -20.06 15.97 -1.25
C ALA A 51 -18.53 16.13 -1.20
N ALA A 52 -17.96 16.69 -2.27
CA ALA A 52 -16.53 16.96 -2.33
C ALA A 52 -16.10 17.90 -1.19
N GLY A 53 -15.03 17.51 -0.51
CA GLY A 53 -14.52 18.26 0.66
C GLY A 53 -13.71 17.38 1.60
N VAL A 54 -13.15 18.01 2.65
CA VAL A 54 -12.45 17.29 3.71
C VAL A 54 -13.45 16.55 4.58
N ILE A 55 -13.31 15.23 4.65
CA ILE A 55 -14.12 14.35 5.49
C ILE A 55 -13.58 14.32 6.92
N GLY A 56 -12.26 14.22 7.06
CA GLY A 56 -11.66 14.10 8.36
C GLY A 56 -10.15 14.17 8.35
N ARG A 57 -9.62 14.27 9.57
CA ARG A 57 -8.20 14.14 9.87
C ARG A 57 -8.00 12.93 10.73
N LEU A 58 -7.04 12.12 10.34
CA LEU A 58 -6.82 10.79 10.90
C LEU A 58 -5.42 10.70 11.49
N PRO A 59 -5.24 9.98 12.59
CA PRO A 59 -3.92 9.73 13.15
C PRO A 59 -3.11 8.71 12.34
N VAL A 60 -3.80 7.85 11.56
CA VAL A 60 -3.26 6.73 10.78
C VAL A 60 -3.86 6.69 9.38
N ALA A 61 -3.13 6.11 8.46
CA ALA A 61 -3.53 5.98 7.05
C ALA A 61 -4.66 4.94 6.90
N PRO A 62 -5.79 5.29 6.27
CA PRO A 62 -6.85 4.35 5.99
C PRO A 62 -6.63 3.65 4.65
N LEU A 63 -6.85 2.35 4.57
CA LEU A 63 -7.17 1.66 3.33
C LEU A 63 -8.68 1.75 3.12
N ILE A 64 -9.11 2.33 2.01
CA ILE A 64 -10.54 2.39 1.68
C ILE A 64 -10.96 1.04 1.11
N VAL A 65 -12.05 0.50 1.60
CA VAL A 65 -12.54 -0.81 1.18
C VAL A 65 -13.98 -0.70 0.71
N ASP A 66 -14.19 -0.99 -0.58
CA ASP A 66 -15.51 -1.02 -1.23
C ASP A 66 -16.29 0.31 -1.11
N GLY A 67 -15.57 1.45 -0.96
CA GLY A 67 -16.18 2.76 -0.70
C GLY A 67 -17.03 2.83 0.58
N ARG A 68 -16.84 1.90 1.53
CA ARG A 68 -17.69 1.70 2.71
C ARG A 68 -16.97 1.80 4.03
N LEU A 69 -15.75 1.23 4.10
CA LEU A 69 -14.96 1.12 5.31
C LEU A 69 -13.61 1.79 5.17
N ARG A 70 -13.05 2.15 6.31
CA ARG A 70 -11.63 2.47 6.46
C ARG A 70 -10.98 1.34 7.26
N VAL A 71 -10.05 0.64 6.64
CA VAL A 71 -9.24 -0.38 7.29
C VAL A 71 -7.90 0.23 7.68
N TYR A 72 -7.42 -0.08 8.86
CA TYR A 72 -6.20 0.49 9.43
C TYR A 72 -5.26 -0.61 9.90
N ALA A 73 -3.98 -0.30 9.83
CA ALA A 73 -2.91 -1.11 10.41
C ALA A 73 -2.44 -0.52 11.75
N ALA A 74 -2.10 -1.42 12.66
CA ALA A 74 -1.33 -1.15 13.86
C ALA A 74 -0.35 -2.31 14.08
N HIS A 75 0.62 -2.14 14.96
CA HIS A 75 1.75 -3.05 15.16
C HIS A 75 1.38 -4.56 15.17
N ARG A 76 0.26 -4.91 15.81
CA ARG A 76 -0.22 -6.30 15.93
C ARG A 76 -1.72 -6.42 15.69
N GLN A 77 -2.28 -5.53 14.90
CA GLN A 77 -3.72 -5.46 14.70
C GLN A 77 -4.04 -4.90 13.33
N VAL A 78 -5.00 -5.49 12.65
CA VAL A 78 -5.79 -4.89 11.59
C VAL A 78 -7.19 -4.63 12.13
N TYR A 79 -7.76 -3.46 11.82
CA TYR A 79 -9.09 -3.10 12.32
C TYR A 79 -9.80 -2.17 11.33
N ALA A 80 -11.11 -2.16 11.38
CA ALA A 80 -11.95 -1.33 10.52
C ALA A 80 -12.78 -0.32 11.31
N ASP A 81 -13.06 0.80 10.68
CA ASP A 81 -13.99 1.83 11.11
C ASP A 81 -15.02 2.09 10.00
N ARG A 82 -16.21 2.59 10.36
CA ARG A 82 -17.32 2.80 9.44
C ARG A 82 -18.22 3.99 9.82
N PRO A 83 -18.98 4.54 8.90
CA PRO A 83 -18.81 4.47 7.45
C PRO A 83 -17.53 5.21 7.01
N VAL A 84 -17.12 5.06 5.75
CA VAL A 84 -15.88 5.68 5.24
C VAL A 84 -15.87 7.21 5.39
N ASP A 85 -17.02 7.87 5.27
CA ASP A 85 -17.25 9.31 5.43
C ASP A 85 -17.61 9.72 6.85
N GLY A 86 -17.60 8.79 7.81
CA GLY A 86 -17.91 9.06 9.20
C GLY A 86 -16.75 9.69 9.98
N ARG A 87 -17.04 10.19 11.17
CA ARG A 87 -15.99 10.62 12.12
C ARG A 87 -15.12 9.43 12.52
N TYR A 88 -13.82 9.68 12.69
CA TYR A 88 -12.91 8.67 13.23
C TYR A 88 -13.37 8.17 14.60
N ARG A 89 -13.36 6.86 14.79
CA ARG A 89 -13.78 6.22 16.04
C ARG A 89 -12.63 5.39 16.62
N THR A 90 -12.44 5.50 17.91
CA THR A 90 -11.45 4.68 18.64
C THR A 90 -11.95 3.24 18.88
N SER A 91 -13.28 3.03 18.90
CA SER A 91 -13.87 1.68 18.97
C SER A 91 -14.06 1.13 17.57
N PRO A 92 -13.35 0.08 17.18
CA PRO A 92 -13.42 -0.46 15.83
C PRO A 92 -14.78 -1.09 15.53
N TYR A 93 -15.15 -1.08 14.25
CA TYR A 93 -16.29 -1.84 13.72
C TYR A 93 -16.04 -3.33 13.82
N TRP A 94 -14.85 -3.77 13.44
CA TRP A 94 -14.27 -5.07 13.72
C TRP A 94 -12.77 -4.95 13.92
N SER A 95 -12.14 -5.96 14.56
CA SER A 95 -10.68 -6.00 14.67
C SER A 95 -10.17 -7.44 14.72
N TYR A 96 -8.95 -7.64 14.21
CA TYR A 96 -8.22 -8.88 14.29
C TYR A 96 -6.81 -8.61 14.77
N ARG A 97 -6.38 -9.30 15.81
CA ARG A 97 -5.09 -9.13 16.47
C ARG A 97 -4.38 -10.46 16.60
N ARG A 98 -3.07 -10.44 16.39
CA ARG A 98 -2.19 -11.59 16.62
C ARG A 98 -1.05 -11.23 17.58
N TRP A 99 -0.58 -12.21 18.31
CA TRP A 99 0.58 -12.15 19.16
C TRP A 99 1.39 -13.45 19.02
N PRO A 100 2.74 -13.49 18.97
CA PRO A 100 3.64 -12.29 18.98
C PRO A 100 3.83 -11.65 17.62
N ALA A 101 3.25 -12.21 16.56
CA ALA A 101 3.44 -11.75 15.17
C ALA A 101 3.05 -10.28 14.98
N GLU A 102 3.80 -9.59 14.14
CA GLU A 102 3.62 -8.18 13.78
C GLU A 102 2.98 -8.07 12.38
N LEU A 103 2.14 -7.06 12.20
CA LEU A 103 1.47 -6.80 10.93
C LEU A 103 2.44 -6.12 9.96
N THR A 104 2.66 -6.73 8.79
CA THR A 104 3.63 -6.25 7.79
C THR A 104 2.97 -5.71 6.52
N GLY A 105 1.72 -6.08 6.23
CA GLY A 105 1.02 -5.60 5.05
C GLY A 105 -0.48 -5.87 5.12
N VAL A 106 -1.27 -4.99 4.50
CA VAL A 106 -2.71 -5.15 4.33
C VAL A 106 -3.08 -4.72 2.93
N VAL A 107 -3.82 -5.57 2.22
CA VAL A 107 -4.41 -5.26 0.92
C VAL A 107 -5.88 -5.67 0.92
N ALA A 108 -6.66 -5.09 0.01
CA ALA A 108 -8.08 -5.43 -0.09
C ALA A 108 -8.55 -5.43 -1.55
N SER A 109 -9.50 -6.31 -1.84
CA SER A 109 -10.27 -6.27 -3.08
C SER A 109 -11.71 -6.68 -2.80
N GLY A 110 -12.67 -5.87 -3.26
CA GLY A 110 -14.08 -6.03 -2.91
C GLY A 110 -14.28 -6.08 -1.40
N SER A 111 -14.90 -7.13 -0.90
CA SER A 111 -15.13 -7.34 0.54
C SER A 111 -14.10 -8.25 1.23
N THR A 112 -12.97 -8.54 0.58
CA THR A 112 -11.90 -9.36 1.17
C THR A 112 -10.73 -8.47 1.56
N VAL A 113 -10.31 -8.53 2.83
CA VAL A 113 -9.13 -7.86 3.37
C VAL A 113 -8.11 -8.92 3.73
N VAL A 114 -6.92 -8.86 3.15
CA VAL A 114 -5.83 -9.79 3.49
C VAL A 114 -4.77 -9.06 4.29
N SER A 115 -4.40 -9.63 5.42
CA SER A 115 -3.31 -9.18 6.28
C SER A 115 -2.16 -10.18 6.22
N ARG A 116 -0.92 -9.67 6.11
CA ARG A 116 0.32 -10.43 6.18
C ARG A 116 1.02 -10.16 7.50
N TRP A 117 1.56 -11.19 8.09
CA TRP A 117 2.20 -11.15 9.40
C TRP A 117 3.69 -11.47 9.30
N SER A 118 4.46 -11.07 10.32
CA SER A 118 5.92 -11.22 10.35
C SER A 118 6.40 -12.68 10.32
N ASP A 119 5.54 -13.63 10.69
CA ASP A 119 5.79 -15.08 10.57
C ASP A 119 5.43 -15.65 9.19
N GLY A 120 5.10 -14.79 8.23
CA GLY A 120 4.71 -15.15 6.87
C GLY A 120 3.24 -15.52 6.71
N GLU A 121 2.49 -15.74 7.79
CA GLU A 121 1.07 -16.12 7.68
C GLU A 121 0.23 -15.02 7.03
N LEU A 122 -0.64 -15.45 6.12
CA LEU A 122 -1.66 -14.65 5.46
C LEU A 122 -3.02 -14.96 6.08
N VAL A 123 -3.76 -13.92 6.46
CA VAL A 123 -5.10 -14.07 7.00
C VAL A 123 -6.06 -13.19 6.21
N ALA A 124 -7.02 -13.82 5.55
CA ALA A 124 -8.11 -13.11 4.87
C ALA A 124 -9.30 -12.94 5.79
N LEU A 125 -9.83 -11.74 5.83
CA LEU A 125 -10.98 -11.33 6.63
C LEU A 125 -12.11 -10.87 5.71
N ASP A 126 -13.34 -11.22 6.04
CA ASP A 126 -14.51 -10.60 5.43
C ASP A 126 -14.65 -9.17 5.96
N ALA A 127 -14.53 -8.18 5.09
CA ALA A 127 -14.69 -6.77 5.45
C ALA A 127 -16.03 -6.44 6.10
N ARG A 128 -17.07 -7.22 5.81
CA ARG A 128 -18.43 -7.02 6.35
C ARG A 128 -18.52 -7.38 7.81
N THR A 129 -17.76 -8.37 8.24
CA THR A 129 -17.91 -8.98 9.58
C THR A 129 -16.62 -8.96 10.39
N GLY A 130 -15.45 -8.87 9.76
CA GLY A 130 -14.16 -9.11 10.39
C GLY A 130 -13.90 -10.59 10.68
N GLY A 131 -14.77 -11.48 10.21
CA GLY A 131 -14.57 -12.94 10.34
C GLY A 131 -13.46 -13.43 9.41
N VAL A 132 -12.72 -14.44 9.86
CA VAL A 132 -11.68 -15.06 9.04
C VAL A 132 -12.32 -15.91 7.96
N LEU A 133 -11.96 -15.62 6.69
CA LEU A 133 -12.37 -16.38 5.52
C LEU A 133 -11.45 -17.58 5.28
N TRP A 134 -10.15 -17.33 5.29
CA TRP A 134 -9.12 -18.34 5.10
C TRP A 134 -7.80 -17.91 5.73
N ARG A 135 -6.90 -18.88 5.88
CA ARG A 135 -5.49 -18.69 6.22
C ARG A 135 -4.63 -19.44 5.24
N ALA A 136 -3.43 -18.91 4.99
CA ALA A 136 -2.43 -19.57 4.17
C ALA A 136 -1.03 -19.21 4.67
N ASP A 137 -0.08 -20.13 4.51
CA ASP A 137 1.33 -19.85 4.73
C ASP A 137 1.86 -19.05 3.55
N GLY A 138 2.47 -17.91 3.81
CA GLY A 138 3.21 -17.10 2.84
C GLY A 138 4.73 -17.24 3.05
N PRO A 139 5.55 -16.69 2.15
CA PRO A 139 6.97 -16.55 2.39
C PRO A 139 7.19 -15.54 3.53
N GLU A 140 8.30 -15.69 4.27
CA GLU A 140 8.68 -14.68 5.27
C GLU A 140 8.81 -13.29 4.61
N PRO A 141 8.28 -12.23 5.22
CA PRO A 141 8.44 -10.87 4.71
C PRO A 141 9.92 -10.51 4.62
N VAL A 142 10.27 -9.73 3.61
CA VAL A 142 11.60 -9.12 3.54
C VAL A 142 11.75 -8.18 4.73
N GLU A 143 12.82 -8.34 5.51
CA GLU A 143 13.13 -7.40 6.58
C GLU A 143 13.35 -6.01 5.99
N SER A 144 12.43 -5.10 6.28
CA SER A 144 12.58 -3.71 5.89
C SER A 144 13.51 -3.01 6.89
N THR A 145 14.60 -2.47 6.40
CA THR A 145 15.47 -1.58 7.19
C THR A 145 14.86 -0.18 7.35
N ALA A 146 13.83 0.14 6.56
CA ALA A 146 13.12 1.40 6.67
C ALA A 146 12.22 1.39 7.91
N PRO A 147 12.26 2.44 8.75
CA PRO A 147 11.40 2.53 9.91
C PRO A 147 9.94 2.57 9.46
N VAL A 148 9.09 1.80 10.13
CA VAL A 148 7.66 1.86 9.91
C VAL A 148 7.18 3.27 10.21
N ARG A 149 6.62 3.93 9.21
CA ARG A 149 6.08 5.29 9.37
C ARG A 149 4.97 5.28 10.40
N ARG A 150 4.92 6.32 11.22
CA ARG A 150 3.92 6.49 12.28
C ARG A 150 2.48 6.35 11.79
N THR A 151 2.22 6.74 10.55
CA THR A 151 0.90 6.66 9.92
C THR A 151 0.54 5.27 9.42
N TRP A 152 1.48 4.32 9.37
CA TRP A 152 1.31 2.99 8.78
C TRP A 152 0.98 3.01 7.28
N ALA A 153 1.18 4.14 6.60
CA ALA A 153 0.87 4.27 5.16
C ALA A 153 1.56 3.20 4.31
N ALA A 154 2.83 2.90 4.59
CA ALA A 154 3.58 1.86 3.87
C ALA A 154 3.00 0.44 4.06
N VAL A 155 2.20 0.21 5.10
CA VAL A 155 1.57 -1.10 5.37
C VAL A 155 0.23 -1.25 4.66
N VAL A 156 -0.49 -0.14 4.42
CA VAL A 156 -1.85 -0.16 3.84
C VAL A 156 -1.94 0.42 2.43
N TRP A 157 -0.98 1.28 2.02
CA TRP A 157 -1.00 1.90 0.70
C TRP A 157 0.06 1.34 -0.25
N ASP A 158 1.13 0.79 0.31
CA ASP A 158 2.26 0.23 -0.44
C ASP A 158 2.86 -0.94 0.35
N ALA A 159 2.05 -1.96 0.59
CA ALA A 159 2.42 -3.12 1.39
C ALA A 159 3.55 -3.91 0.70
N PRO A 160 4.78 -3.94 1.25
CA PRO A 160 5.91 -4.56 0.58
C PRO A 160 5.67 -6.05 0.29
N GLY A 161 5.85 -6.44 -0.96
CA GLY A 161 5.70 -7.83 -1.38
C GLY A 161 4.28 -8.40 -1.22
N LEU A 162 3.26 -7.57 -1.29
CA LEU A 162 1.86 -7.98 -1.20
C LEU A 162 1.05 -7.19 -2.23
N GLN A 163 0.84 -7.76 -3.41
CA GLN A 163 0.12 -7.13 -4.51
C GLN A 163 -1.06 -7.99 -4.97
N LEU A 164 -2.08 -7.31 -5.48
CA LEU A 164 -3.23 -7.94 -6.10
C LEU A 164 -3.14 -7.81 -7.63
N THR A 165 -3.78 -8.71 -8.35
CA THR A 165 -4.01 -8.54 -9.78
C THR A 165 -5.25 -9.30 -10.21
N ASP A 166 -6.01 -8.67 -11.12
CA ASP A 166 -7.15 -9.28 -11.76
C ASP A 166 -6.67 -10.12 -12.97
N LEU A 167 -7.13 -11.37 -13.04
CA LEU A 167 -6.85 -12.22 -14.19
C LEU A 167 -7.94 -12.06 -15.26
N PRO A 168 -7.64 -12.35 -16.54
CA PRO A 168 -8.63 -12.26 -17.62
C PRO A 168 -9.86 -13.15 -17.45
N ASP A 169 -9.76 -14.20 -16.64
CA ASP A 169 -10.87 -15.11 -16.32
C ASP A 169 -11.73 -14.65 -15.13
N GLY A 170 -11.46 -13.46 -14.60
CA GLY A 170 -12.17 -12.85 -13.47
C GLY A 170 -11.72 -13.33 -12.08
N ARG A 171 -10.74 -14.23 -12.00
CA ARG A 171 -10.11 -14.56 -10.71
C ARG A 171 -9.18 -13.43 -10.29
N ILE A 172 -9.06 -13.24 -8.98
CA ILE A 172 -8.09 -12.30 -8.39
C ILE A 172 -6.99 -13.13 -7.73
N VAL A 173 -5.75 -12.79 -8.06
CA VAL A 173 -4.57 -13.41 -7.47
C VAL A 173 -3.88 -12.43 -6.53
N LEU A 174 -3.62 -12.90 -5.34
CA LEU A 174 -2.70 -12.28 -4.41
C LEU A 174 -1.29 -12.81 -4.69
N VAL A 175 -0.41 -11.93 -5.14
CA VAL A 175 1.01 -12.23 -5.28
C VAL A 175 1.71 -11.85 -3.99
N VAL A 176 2.41 -12.81 -3.38
CA VAL A 176 3.14 -12.63 -2.13
C VAL A 176 4.60 -12.93 -2.36
N THR A 177 5.45 -11.94 -2.14
CA THR A 177 6.90 -12.09 -2.30
C THR A 177 7.63 -11.96 -0.96
N GLY A 178 8.67 -12.73 -0.79
CA GLY A 178 9.57 -12.70 0.34
C GLY A 178 11.03 -12.64 -0.13
N ASP A 179 11.97 -12.82 0.78
CA ASP A 179 13.41 -12.68 0.49
C ASP A 179 13.89 -13.65 -0.61
N ALA A 180 13.42 -14.89 -0.62
CA ALA A 180 13.88 -15.92 -1.55
C ALA A 180 12.75 -16.62 -2.33
N GLN A 181 11.52 -16.18 -2.21
CA GLN A 181 10.37 -16.90 -2.73
C GLN A 181 9.23 -15.96 -3.10
N ALA A 182 8.49 -16.32 -4.17
CA ALA A 182 7.19 -15.72 -4.47
C ALA A 182 6.12 -16.80 -4.60
N ARG A 183 4.88 -16.44 -4.26
CA ARG A 183 3.71 -17.30 -4.37
C ARG A 183 2.54 -16.55 -4.98
N GLY A 184 1.76 -17.25 -5.79
CA GLY A 184 0.43 -16.80 -6.21
C GLY A 184 -0.63 -17.52 -5.40
N VAL A 185 -1.54 -16.77 -4.79
CA VAL A 185 -2.63 -17.28 -3.96
C VAL A 185 -3.95 -16.78 -4.51
N GLU A 186 -4.90 -17.67 -4.75
CA GLU A 186 -6.25 -17.29 -5.17
C GLU A 186 -6.98 -16.56 -4.03
N LEU A 187 -7.41 -15.33 -4.29
CA LEU A 187 -7.97 -14.45 -3.25
C LEU A 187 -9.24 -15.02 -2.61
N SER A 188 -10.08 -15.69 -3.40
CA SER A 188 -11.38 -16.18 -2.95
C SER A 188 -11.31 -17.27 -1.89
N GLY A 189 -10.27 -18.13 -1.92
CA GLY A 189 -10.19 -19.32 -1.07
C GLY A 189 -8.83 -19.56 -0.44
N GLY A 190 -7.83 -18.72 -0.65
CA GLY A 190 -6.49 -18.89 -0.08
C GLY A 190 -5.69 -20.05 -0.71
N ARG A 191 -6.15 -20.61 -1.83
CA ARG A 191 -5.48 -21.73 -2.48
C ARG A 191 -4.21 -21.25 -3.18
N GLU A 192 -3.06 -21.85 -2.84
CA GLU A 192 -1.81 -21.63 -3.56
C GLU A 192 -1.97 -22.12 -5.01
N LEU A 193 -1.68 -21.25 -5.97
CA LEU A 193 -1.69 -21.53 -7.39
C LEU A 193 -0.32 -21.98 -7.86
N TRP A 194 0.72 -21.29 -7.39
CA TRP A 194 2.11 -21.55 -7.73
C TRP A 194 3.04 -21.04 -6.62
N ARG A 195 4.27 -21.57 -6.67
CA ARG A 195 5.39 -21.17 -5.84
C ARG A 195 6.66 -21.20 -6.68
N VAL A 196 7.48 -20.16 -6.55
CA VAL A 196 8.78 -20.07 -7.25
C VAL A 196 9.85 -19.56 -6.30
N GLU A 197 11.05 -20.11 -6.43
CA GLU A 197 12.23 -19.57 -5.79
C GLU A 197 12.70 -18.32 -6.54
N LEU A 198 13.11 -17.31 -5.80
CA LEU A 198 13.65 -16.07 -6.33
C LEU A 198 15.15 -15.96 -6.01
N PRO A 199 15.94 -15.33 -6.89
CA PRO A 199 17.39 -15.24 -6.70
C PRO A 199 17.79 -14.18 -5.65
N GLY A 200 17.20 -14.21 -4.45
CA GLY A 200 17.64 -13.41 -3.31
C GLY A 200 17.55 -11.88 -3.48
N ARG A 201 18.43 -11.15 -2.77
CA ARG A 201 18.36 -9.68 -2.57
C ARG A 201 18.65 -8.81 -3.81
N CYS A 202 19.01 -9.38 -4.94
CA CYS A 202 19.25 -8.66 -6.19
C CYS A 202 17.96 -8.46 -7.03
N ARG A 203 16.82 -8.83 -6.51
CA ARG A 203 15.51 -8.61 -7.10
C ARG A 203 14.65 -7.72 -6.22
N SER A 204 13.88 -6.84 -6.83
CA SER A 204 12.84 -6.05 -6.17
C SER A 204 11.52 -6.15 -6.94
N ASP A 205 10.42 -6.20 -6.21
CA ASP A 205 9.10 -6.15 -6.81
C ASP A 205 8.73 -4.70 -7.09
N VAL A 206 8.08 -4.50 -8.24
CA VAL A 206 7.64 -3.19 -8.72
C VAL A 206 6.12 -3.05 -8.59
N GLY A 207 5.39 -4.12 -8.84
CA GLY A 207 3.94 -4.15 -8.81
C GLY A 207 3.37 -5.26 -9.68
N THR A 208 2.08 -5.15 -10.01
CA THR A 208 1.42 -6.03 -10.98
C THR A 208 0.86 -5.22 -12.14
N THR A 209 0.61 -5.88 -13.27
CA THR A 209 -0.02 -5.26 -14.43
C THR A 209 -1.52 -5.53 -14.44
N ALA A 210 -2.30 -4.66 -15.07
CA ALA A 210 -3.73 -4.88 -15.34
C ALA A 210 -4.00 -6.06 -16.29
N THR A 211 -2.94 -6.70 -16.82
CA THR A 211 -3.03 -7.90 -17.67
C THR A 211 -2.65 -9.19 -16.93
N GLY A 212 -2.55 -9.14 -15.60
CA GLY A 212 -2.31 -10.32 -14.77
C GLY A 212 -0.85 -10.78 -14.70
N GLN A 213 0.10 -9.85 -14.63
CA GLN A 213 1.53 -10.17 -14.51
C GLN A 213 2.14 -9.50 -13.28
N LEU A 214 3.06 -10.19 -12.61
CA LEU A 214 3.97 -9.60 -11.63
C LEU A 214 5.14 -8.92 -12.35
N ILE A 215 5.47 -7.71 -11.94
CA ILE A 215 6.60 -6.93 -12.43
C ILE A 215 7.72 -6.99 -11.39
N GLY A 216 8.87 -7.51 -11.77
CA GLY A 216 10.07 -7.53 -10.95
C GLY A 216 11.24 -6.85 -11.65
N LEU A 217 12.10 -6.18 -10.90
CA LEU A 217 13.38 -5.68 -11.36
C LEU A 217 14.48 -6.64 -10.91
N ASP A 218 15.14 -7.30 -11.84
CA ASP A 218 16.25 -8.22 -11.60
C ASP A 218 17.57 -7.52 -11.91
N THR A 219 18.47 -7.48 -10.93
CA THR A 219 19.82 -6.93 -11.05
C THR A 219 20.91 -7.98 -10.77
N CYS A 220 20.55 -9.27 -10.70
CA CYS A 220 21.45 -10.36 -10.31
C CYS A 220 22.53 -10.64 -11.37
N ALA A 221 22.20 -10.53 -12.64
CA ALA A 221 23.10 -10.86 -13.76
C ALA A 221 23.92 -9.65 -14.26
N GLY A 222 24.04 -8.58 -13.46
CA GLY A 222 24.81 -7.38 -13.78
C GLY A 222 23.98 -6.24 -14.34
N ALA A 223 23.49 -6.32 -15.58
CA ALA A 223 22.62 -5.32 -16.16
C ALA A 223 21.17 -5.54 -15.70
N ALA A 224 20.51 -4.46 -15.23
CA ALA A 224 19.14 -4.51 -14.76
C ALA A 224 18.16 -4.95 -15.87
N THR A 225 17.20 -5.80 -15.51
CA THR A 225 16.18 -6.35 -16.41
C THR A 225 14.83 -6.33 -15.71
N VAL A 226 13.80 -5.87 -16.39
CA VAL A 226 12.41 -5.99 -15.91
C VAL A 226 11.88 -7.36 -16.31
N GLU A 227 11.44 -8.13 -15.34
CA GLU A 227 10.85 -9.45 -15.54
C GLU A 227 9.34 -9.38 -15.37
N PHE A 228 8.60 -9.83 -16.36
CA PHE A 228 7.16 -9.99 -16.33
C PHE A 228 6.83 -11.48 -16.12
N ARG A 229 6.16 -11.77 -15.01
CA ARG A 229 5.80 -13.11 -14.59
C ARG A 229 4.29 -13.26 -14.58
N ASP A 230 3.78 -14.30 -15.22
CA ASP A 230 2.36 -14.60 -15.23
C ASP A 230 1.84 -14.86 -13.81
N ALA A 231 0.84 -14.13 -13.38
CA ALA A 231 0.30 -14.24 -12.03
C ALA A 231 -0.57 -15.48 -11.81
N ALA A 232 -1.02 -16.15 -12.88
CA ALA A 232 -1.79 -17.38 -12.77
C ALA A 232 -0.91 -18.63 -12.63
N THR A 233 0.31 -18.61 -13.21
CA THR A 233 1.18 -19.79 -13.29
C THR A 233 2.54 -19.61 -12.62
N GLY A 234 2.96 -18.36 -12.35
CA GLY A 234 4.29 -18.07 -11.83
C GLY A 234 5.42 -18.14 -12.86
N GLU A 235 5.12 -18.40 -14.13
CA GLU A 235 6.12 -18.50 -15.19
C GLU A 235 6.58 -17.13 -15.66
N VAL A 236 7.87 -16.99 -15.97
CA VAL A 236 8.41 -15.79 -16.61
C VAL A 236 7.93 -15.76 -18.06
N ARG A 237 7.15 -14.75 -18.41
CA ARG A 237 6.66 -14.53 -19.77
C ARG A 237 7.64 -13.72 -20.60
N GLU A 238 8.27 -12.72 -19.98
CA GLU A 238 9.16 -11.82 -20.69
C GLU A 238 10.26 -11.29 -19.76
N ARG A 239 11.43 -11.05 -20.33
CA ARG A 239 12.51 -10.23 -19.77
C ARG A 239 12.77 -9.07 -20.69
N TRP A 240 12.59 -7.87 -20.19
CA TRP A 240 12.63 -6.65 -20.97
C TRP A 240 13.66 -5.67 -20.41
N ARG A 241 14.29 -4.93 -21.31
CA ARG A 241 15.15 -3.79 -20.98
C ARG A 241 14.73 -2.59 -21.82
N PRO A 242 14.73 -1.35 -21.23
CA PRO A 242 14.45 -0.16 -22.01
C PRO A 242 15.47 -0.02 -23.15
N PRO A 243 15.01 0.12 -24.41
CA PRO A 243 15.90 0.26 -25.55
C PRO A 243 16.84 1.49 -25.41
N GLY A 244 18.15 1.28 -25.51
CA GLY A 244 19.17 2.32 -25.33
C GLY A 244 19.27 2.88 -23.92
N GLY A 245 18.68 2.18 -22.93
CA GLY A 245 18.76 2.55 -21.50
C GLY A 245 20.10 2.17 -20.88
N PRO A 246 20.45 2.74 -19.72
CA PRO A 246 21.66 2.41 -18.96
C PRO A 246 21.58 0.98 -18.39
N ASP A 247 22.73 0.41 -17.97
CA ASP A 247 22.79 -0.90 -17.35
C ASP A 247 22.10 -0.95 -15.96
N ARG A 248 22.02 0.20 -15.29
CA ARG A 248 21.30 0.37 -14.04
C ARG A 248 20.22 1.41 -14.23
N PHE A 249 19.01 1.08 -13.83
CA PHE A 249 17.88 2.01 -13.86
C PHE A 249 16.90 1.69 -12.73
N VAL A 250 16.09 2.67 -12.41
CA VAL A 250 14.97 2.56 -11.45
C VAL A 250 13.68 2.42 -12.27
N VAL A 251 12.75 1.64 -11.75
CA VAL A 251 11.42 1.45 -12.34
C VAL A 251 10.39 2.03 -11.38
N THR A 252 9.56 2.93 -11.89
CA THR A 252 8.41 3.49 -11.16
C THR A 252 7.12 3.01 -11.84
N PRO A 253 6.24 2.30 -11.14
CA PRO A 253 4.96 1.90 -11.71
C PRO A 253 4.02 3.11 -11.85
N LEU A 254 3.18 3.12 -12.87
CA LEU A 254 2.25 4.21 -13.20
C LEU A 254 0.83 3.70 -13.42
N GLY A 255 -0.16 4.50 -13.01
CA GLY A 255 -1.57 4.18 -13.20
C GLY A 255 -2.00 2.93 -12.46
N CYS A 256 -1.41 2.67 -11.29
CA CYS A 256 -1.74 1.52 -10.46
C CYS A 256 -2.91 1.83 -9.52
N ARG A 257 -3.60 0.78 -9.11
CA ARG A 257 -4.44 0.79 -7.91
C ARG A 257 -3.56 0.79 -6.66
N THR A 258 -4.18 0.99 -5.51
CA THR A 258 -3.47 0.97 -4.21
C THR A 258 -2.59 -0.28 -4.07
N GLY A 259 -1.38 -0.10 -3.54
CA GLY A 259 -0.41 -1.19 -3.34
C GLY A 259 0.34 -1.63 -4.60
N GLY A 260 0.47 -0.79 -5.63
CA GLY A 260 1.19 -1.15 -6.86
C GLY A 260 0.48 -2.22 -7.68
N SER A 261 -0.85 -2.32 -7.54
CA SER A 261 -1.67 -3.35 -8.20
C SER A 261 -2.22 -2.83 -9.52
N ASP A 262 -2.34 -3.72 -10.51
CA ASP A 262 -2.98 -3.47 -11.81
C ASP A 262 -2.46 -2.23 -12.54
N CYS A 263 -1.13 -2.06 -12.59
CA CYS A 263 -0.48 -0.91 -13.21
C CYS A 263 -0.68 -0.91 -14.74
N LEU A 264 -0.85 0.29 -15.29
CA LEU A 264 -1.06 0.53 -16.72
C LEU A 264 0.21 0.95 -17.45
N GLY A 265 1.22 1.40 -16.71
CA GLY A 265 2.48 1.88 -17.28
C GLY A 265 3.64 1.78 -16.32
N LEU A 266 4.82 2.07 -16.86
CA LEU A 266 6.07 2.18 -16.12
C LEU A 266 6.80 3.45 -16.55
N ARG A 267 7.64 3.97 -15.66
CA ARG A 267 8.67 4.95 -15.99
C ARG A 267 10.03 4.39 -15.60
N THR A 268 11.02 4.50 -16.47
CA THR A 268 12.40 4.09 -16.21
C THR A 268 13.31 5.30 -16.21
N ALA A 269 14.22 5.41 -15.25
CA ALA A 269 15.19 6.51 -15.14
C ALA A 269 16.53 5.97 -14.67
N GLY A 270 17.63 6.58 -15.10
CA GLY A 270 18.95 6.30 -14.53
C GLY A 270 19.01 6.66 -13.04
N PRO A 271 19.94 6.07 -12.26
CA PRO A 271 20.13 6.45 -10.88
C PRO A 271 20.49 7.95 -10.75
N GLY A 272 19.68 8.71 -10.01
CA GLY A 272 19.88 10.15 -9.83
C GLY A 272 19.47 11.02 -11.03
N ASP A 273 18.86 10.43 -12.05
CA ASP A 273 18.36 11.16 -13.22
C ASP A 273 16.92 11.62 -12.94
N GLU A 274 16.69 12.94 -13.00
CA GLU A 274 15.33 13.51 -12.92
C GLU A 274 14.55 13.27 -14.22
N GLY A 275 15.24 13.03 -15.34
CA GLY A 275 14.68 12.56 -16.59
C GLY A 275 14.20 11.12 -16.49
N GLY A 276 13.45 10.69 -17.49
CA GLY A 276 12.98 9.30 -17.54
C GLY A 276 12.29 9.02 -18.86
N ARG A 277 11.99 7.76 -19.09
CA ARG A 277 11.19 7.31 -20.23
C ARG A 277 9.95 6.58 -19.75
N GLY A 278 8.81 6.95 -20.29
CA GLY A 278 7.53 6.35 -20.01
C GLY A 278 7.21 5.21 -20.98
N TRP A 279 6.51 4.22 -20.44
CA TRP A 279 6.12 3.01 -21.16
C TRP A 279 4.70 2.61 -20.78
N LEU A 280 3.89 2.29 -21.77
CA LEU A 280 2.60 1.65 -21.55
C LEU A 280 2.75 0.14 -21.45
N LEU A 281 2.07 -0.45 -20.50
CA LEU A 281 1.95 -1.89 -20.33
C LEU A 281 0.72 -2.36 -21.11
N ALA A 282 0.97 -3.19 -22.12
CA ALA A 282 -0.07 -3.85 -22.91
C ALA A 282 0.10 -5.37 -22.78
N ALA A 283 -0.72 -6.15 -23.46
CA ALA A 283 -0.49 -7.59 -23.60
C ALA A 283 0.73 -7.79 -24.52
N GLY A 284 1.92 -7.81 -23.95
CA GLY A 284 3.21 -7.91 -24.67
C GLY A 284 4.25 -6.96 -24.07
N SER A 285 5.33 -6.74 -24.82
CA SER A 285 6.44 -5.87 -24.41
C SER A 285 5.98 -4.43 -24.17
N PRO A 286 6.55 -3.73 -23.16
CA PRO A 286 6.26 -2.32 -22.89
C PRO A 286 6.47 -1.44 -24.13
N VAL A 287 5.50 -0.56 -24.42
CA VAL A 287 5.50 0.33 -25.59
C VAL A 287 5.88 1.75 -25.14
N ALA A 288 6.82 2.39 -25.86
CA ALA A 288 7.24 3.74 -25.53
C ALA A 288 6.08 4.73 -25.54
N ALA A 289 6.00 5.54 -24.49
CA ALA A 289 4.94 6.52 -24.26
C ALA A 289 5.53 7.85 -23.77
N PRO A 290 6.01 8.73 -24.69
CA PRO A 290 6.68 9.98 -24.31
C PRO A 290 5.82 10.93 -23.47
N ALA A 291 4.51 10.79 -23.49
CA ALA A 291 3.61 11.54 -22.61
C ALA A 291 3.81 11.20 -21.11
N LEU A 292 4.48 10.09 -20.79
CA LEU A 292 4.78 9.63 -19.44
C LEU A 292 6.25 9.91 -19.02
N ASP A 293 7.07 10.52 -19.90
CA ASP A 293 8.47 10.85 -19.59
C ASP A 293 8.60 11.87 -18.44
N PRO A 294 7.72 12.90 -18.32
CA PRO A 294 7.86 13.89 -17.27
C PRO A 294 7.81 13.27 -15.87
N ALA A 295 8.67 13.75 -14.97
CA ALA A 295 8.61 13.40 -13.57
C ALA A 295 7.26 13.85 -12.99
N GLY A 296 6.62 12.99 -12.19
CA GLY A 296 5.30 13.28 -11.62
C GLY A 296 4.13 13.20 -12.60
N ALA A 297 4.32 12.70 -13.84
CA ALA A 297 3.21 12.38 -14.73
C ALA A 297 2.33 11.29 -14.09
N ALA A 298 1.01 11.54 -14.03
CA ALA A 298 0.03 10.53 -13.65
C ALA A 298 -0.56 9.87 -14.90
N LEU A 299 -0.77 8.57 -14.83
CA LEU A 299 -1.48 7.80 -15.85
C LEU A 299 -2.86 7.41 -15.29
N VAL A 300 -3.93 7.81 -15.96
CA VAL A 300 -5.31 7.49 -15.58
C VAL A 300 -6.05 6.95 -16.80
N GLY A 301 -6.28 5.64 -16.83
CA GLY A 301 -6.76 4.97 -18.03
C GLY A 301 -5.77 5.16 -19.20
N GLU A 302 -6.23 5.78 -20.29
CA GLU A 302 -5.40 6.07 -21.47
C GLU A 302 -4.85 7.51 -21.49
N GLN A 303 -5.05 8.29 -20.44
CA GLN A 303 -4.64 9.69 -20.34
C GLN A 303 -3.41 9.85 -19.45
N SER A 304 -2.43 10.60 -19.92
CA SER A 304 -1.34 11.14 -19.12
C SER A 304 -1.66 12.57 -18.70
N VAL A 305 -1.51 12.88 -17.42
CA VAL A 305 -1.62 14.25 -16.90
C VAL A 305 -0.32 14.62 -16.21
N ALA A 306 0.28 15.72 -16.65
CA ALA A 306 1.55 16.21 -16.12
C ALA A 306 1.55 17.74 -16.02
N VAL A 307 2.48 18.25 -15.22
CA VAL A 307 2.80 19.71 -15.19
C VAL A 307 3.99 19.94 -16.09
N LEU A 308 3.81 20.74 -17.12
CA LEU A 308 4.84 21.11 -18.08
C LEU A 308 4.99 22.64 -18.10
N ASP A 309 6.16 23.14 -17.80
CA ASP A 309 6.44 24.58 -17.73
C ASP A 309 5.42 25.34 -16.85
N GLY A 310 5.03 24.73 -15.73
CA GLY A 310 4.04 25.29 -14.78
C GLY A 310 2.59 25.21 -15.24
N VAL A 311 2.29 24.53 -16.35
CA VAL A 311 0.94 24.36 -16.89
C VAL A 311 0.53 22.90 -16.79
N VAL A 312 -0.69 22.64 -16.32
CA VAL A 312 -1.25 21.28 -16.29
C VAL A 312 -1.74 20.90 -17.70
N VAL A 313 -1.24 19.78 -18.19
CA VAL A 313 -1.51 19.30 -19.55
C VAL A 313 -1.99 17.86 -19.50
N GLY A 314 -3.12 17.58 -20.16
CA GLY A 314 -3.62 16.23 -20.42
C GLY A 314 -3.28 15.80 -21.85
N ARG A 315 -2.74 14.59 -21.97
CA ARG A 315 -2.35 14.00 -23.27
C ARG A 315 -2.88 12.58 -23.39
N SER A 316 -3.08 12.12 -24.61
CA SER A 316 -3.20 10.69 -24.86
C SER A 316 -1.86 10.02 -24.50
N ALA A 317 -1.88 9.06 -23.59
CA ALA A 317 -0.67 8.33 -23.21
C ALA A 317 -0.11 7.53 -24.38
N ARG A 318 -0.96 7.03 -25.28
CA ARG A 318 -0.60 6.22 -26.44
C ARG A 318 0.04 7.06 -27.57
N THR A 319 -0.57 8.20 -27.92
CA THR A 319 -0.16 9.00 -29.08
C THR A 319 0.67 10.23 -28.73
N GLY A 320 0.68 10.64 -27.46
CA GLY A 320 1.30 11.87 -27.00
C GLY A 320 0.52 13.13 -27.37
N THR A 321 -0.60 13.01 -28.11
CA THR A 321 -1.42 14.14 -28.53
C THR A 321 -1.99 14.89 -27.35
N GLU A 322 -1.82 16.22 -27.31
CA GLU A 322 -2.43 17.07 -26.31
C GLU A 322 -3.97 17.07 -26.47
N LEU A 323 -4.67 16.75 -25.39
CA LEU A 323 -6.13 16.71 -25.35
C LEU A 323 -6.69 18.00 -24.77
N TRP A 324 -6.03 18.52 -23.74
CA TRP A 324 -6.40 19.75 -23.07
C TRP A 324 -5.22 20.37 -22.31
N ARG A 325 -5.36 21.64 -21.96
CA ARG A 325 -4.39 22.43 -21.21
C ARG A 325 -5.10 23.35 -20.22
N SER A 326 -4.59 23.48 -19.00
CA SER A 326 -5.13 24.35 -17.97
C SER A 326 -4.07 25.34 -17.46
N ALA A 327 -4.12 26.57 -17.92
CA ALA A 327 -3.24 27.64 -17.44
C ALA A 327 -3.66 28.20 -16.06
N GLY A 328 -4.90 27.97 -15.63
CA GLY A 328 -5.44 28.45 -14.34
C GLY A 328 -4.96 27.68 -13.11
N LEU A 329 -4.10 26.67 -13.29
CA LEU A 329 -3.55 25.81 -12.24
C LEU A 329 -2.01 25.90 -12.17
N SER A 330 -1.47 27.09 -12.48
CA SER A 330 -0.03 27.34 -12.37
C SER A 330 0.46 27.05 -10.95
N GLY A 331 1.61 26.37 -10.84
CA GLY A 331 2.19 25.96 -9.55
C GLY A 331 1.51 24.74 -8.87
N ALA A 332 0.47 24.15 -9.49
CA ALA A 332 -0.09 22.92 -8.97
C ALA A 332 0.81 21.72 -9.29
N GLY A 333 0.86 20.76 -8.36
CA GLY A 333 1.49 19.44 -8.55
C GLY A 333 0.46 18.32 -8.69
N VAL A 334 0.74 17.33 -9.53
CA VAL A 334 -0.10 16.12 -9.58
C VAL A 334 0.16 15.28 -8.33
N LEU A 335 -0.90 14.91 -7.61
CA LEU A 335 -0.82 14.09 -6.39
C LEU A 335 -1.06 12.61 -6.67
N ALA A 336 -2.18 12.31 -7.32
CA ALA A 336 -2.64 10.94 -7.55
C ALA A 336 -3.67 10.89 -8.67
N GLY A 337 -3.89 9.70 -9.22
CA GLY A 337 -4.96 9.39 -10.15
C GLY A 337 -5.81 8.22 -9.65
N GLN A 338 -7.07 8.21 -10.02
CA GLN A 338 -7.98 7.08 -9.87
C GLN A 338 -8.93 7.07 -11.07
N PRO A 339 -9.69 5.99 -11.32
CA PRO A 339 -10.58 5.93 -12.48
C PRO A 339 -11.46 7.17 -12.63
N GLY A 340 -11.32 7.86 -13.77
CA GLY A 340 -12.09 9.06 -14.12
C GLY A 340 -11.70 10.33 -13.37
N ARG A 341 -10.62 10.35 -12.58
CA ARG A 341 -10.20 11.52 -11.79
C ARG A 341 -8.69 11.63 -11.70
N VAL A 342 -8.17 12.85 -11.81
CA VAL A 342 -6.81 13.20 -11.45
C VAL A 342 -6.83 14.31 -10.39
N HIS A 343 -5.99 14.18 -9.38
CA HIS A 343 -5.96 15.06 -8.22
C HIS A 343 -4.68 15.87 -8.23
N LEU A 344 -4.82 17.19 -8.04
CA LEU A 344 -3.72 18.12 -8.00
C LEU A 344 -3.76 18.89 -6.67
N LEU A 345 -2.59 19.25 -6.18
CA LEU A 345 -2.41 20.13 -5.04
C LEU A 345 -1.84 21.45 -5.51
N THR A 346 -2.52 22.57 -5.22
CA THR A 346 -1.99 23.90 -5.48
C THR A 346 -1.02 24.34 -4.38
N GLU A 347 -0.24 25.40 -4.63
CA GLU A 347 0.61 26.02 -3.60
C GLU A 347 -0.17 26.53 -2.39
N ALA A 348 -1.45 26.86 -2.56
CA ALA A 348 -2.35 27.26 -1.50
C ALA A 348 -2.95 26.06 -0.72
N ASN A 349 -2.52 24.82 -1.05
CA ASN A 349 -3.09 23.58 -0.54
C ASN A 349 -4.59 23.39 -0.86
N ASP A 350 -5.05 23.88 -2.02
CA ASP A 350 -6.32 23.44 -2.57
C ASP A 350 -6.17 22.08 -3.23
N LEU A 351 -7.07 21.16 -2.94
CA LEU A 351 -7.24 19.94 -3.71
C LEU A 351 -8.14 20.25 -4.91
N VAL A 352 -7.59 20.10 -6.09
CA VAL A 352 -8.30 20.25 -7.35
C VAL A 352 -8.44 18.88 -8.00
N THR A 353 -9.67 18.49 -8.33
CA THR A 353 -9.94 17.25 -9.06
C THR A 353 -10.39 17.58 -10.47
N LEU A 354 -9.72 17.00 -11.45
CA LEU A 354 -10.06 17.14 -12.87
C LEU A 354 -10.52 15.81 -13.46
N ASP A 355 -11.36 15.90 -14.47
CA ASP A 355 -11.62 14.83 -15.41
C ASP A 355 -10.38 14.67 -16.31
N PRO A 356 -9.70 13.50 -16.32
CA PRO A 356 -8.45 13.33 -17.07
C PRO A 356 -8.62 13.38 -18.58
N VAL A 357 -9.84 13.14 -19.11
CA VAL A 357 -10.14 13.14 -20.55
C VAL A 357 -10.33 14.56 -21.08
N THR A 358 -11.04 15.38 -20.30
CA THR A 358 -11.49 16.72 -20.77
C THR A 358 -10.81 17.89 -20.10
N GLY A 359 -10.08 17.65 -19.00
CA GLY A 359 -9.51 18.71 -18.16
C GLY A 359 -10.56 19.51 -17.37
N ARG A 360 -11.83 19.14 -17.44
CA ARG A 360 -12.90 19.82 -16.72
C ARG A 360 -12.73 19.64 -15.21
N GLN A 361 -12.79 20.75 -14.48
CA GLN A 361 -12.74 20.73 -13.02
C GLN A 361 -14.01 20.06 -12.47
N LEU A 362 -13.84 18.99 -11.71
CA LEU A 362 -14.89 18.28 -11.00
C LEU A 362 -15.14 18.84 -9.61
N SER A 363 -14.05 19.17 -8.89
CA SER A 363 -14.12 19.81 -7.57
C SER A 363 -12.89 20.66 -7.31
N ARG A 364 -13.01 21.62 -6.39
CA ARG A 364 -11.91 22.38 -5.79
C ARG A 364 -12.28 22.80 -4.40
N PHE A 365 -11.43 22.55 -3.42
CA PHE A 365 -11.62 22.97 -2.03
C PHE A 365 -10.28 23.00 -1.29
N VAL A 366 -10.26 23.80 -0.23
CA VAL A 366 -9.07 24.01 0.61
C VAL A 366 -8.85 22.80 1.51
N LEU A 367 -7.62 22.26 1.55
CA LEU A 367 -7.21 21.22 2.48
C LEU A 367 -6.72 21.77 3.83
N ASN A 368 -6.57 23.09 3.95
CA ASN A 368 -6.14 23.72 5.18
C ASN A 368 -7.22 23.56 6.25
N VAL A 369 -6.87 22.87 7.31
CA VAL A 369 -7.81 22.51 8.36
C VAL A 369 -7.27 22.97 9.70
N GLY A 370 -7.97 23.90 10.34
CA GLY A 370 -7.58 24.48 11.62
C GLY A 370 -6.41 25.46 11.53
N SER A 371 -5.52 25.45 12.53
CA SER A 371 -4.41 26.41 12.66
C SER A 371 -3.16 26.04 11.87
N ASP A 372 -3.16 24.91 11.12
CA ASP A 372 -1.96 24.40 10.46
C ASP A 372 -1.58 25.21 9.20
N GLY A 373 -2.51 26.01 8.65
CA GLY A 373 -2.28 26.85 7.47
C GLY A 373 -1.76 26.06 6.26
N THR A 374 -0.90 26.68 5.47
CA THR A 374 -0.21 26.07 4.32
C THR A 374 1.16 25.48 4.66
N GLY A 375 1.54 25.49 5.95
CA GLY A 375 2.89 25.10 6.41
C GLY A 375 3.16 23.60 6.45
N TRP A 376 2.52 22.79 5.60
CA TRP A 376 2.76 21.36 5.47
C TRP A 376 3.01 20.98 4.01
N ALA A 377 3.72 19.88 3.82
CA ALA A 377 3.97 19.27 2.51
C ALA A 377 3.27 17.90 2.43
N PRO A 378 2.83 17.46 1.24
CA PRO A 378 2.30 16.11 1.05
C PRO A 378 3.40 15.07 1.24
N GLY A 379 3.06 14.00 1.93
CA GLY A 379 3.83 12.75 1.99
C GLY A 379 3.28 11.72 1.03
N ALA A 380 3.09 10.48 1.50
CA ALA A 380 2.41 9.46 0.72
C ALA A 380 0.94 9.85 0.49
N VAL A 381 0.43 9.46 -0.68
CA VAL A 381 -0.93 9.75 -1.12
C VAL A 381 -1.54 8.49 -1.72
N THR A 382 -2.80 8.25 -1.46
CA THR A 382 -3.61 7.25 -2.17
C THR A 382 -4.94 7.85 -2.59
N ALA A 383 -5.48 7.36 -3.70
CA ALA A 383 -6.78 7.77 -4.23
C ALA A 383 -7.55 6.54 -4.70
N GLU A 384 -8.71 6.30 -4.12
CA GLU A 384 -9.56 5.15 -4.43
C GLU A 384 -11.03 5.44 -4.11
N ASP A 385 -11.96 4.88 -4.89
CA ASP A 385 -13.41 4.95 -4.67
C ASP A 385 -13.99 6.37 -4.48
N GLY A 386 -13.35 7.39 -5.07
CA GLY A 386 -13.75 8.79 -4.90
C GLY A 386 -13.22 9.46 -3.64
N PHE A 387 -12.29 8.82 -2.95
CA PHE A 387 -11.59 9.38 -1.80
C PHE A 387 -10.12 9.60 -2.12
N VAL A 388 -9.52 10.59 -1.45
CA VAL A 388 -8.09 10.86 -1.47
C VAL A 388 -7.62 10.95 -0.03
N ALA A 389 -6.58 10.21 0.31
CA ALA A 389 -5.93 10.27 1.61
C ALA A 389 -4.49 10.74 1.44
N ILE A 390 -4.09 11.77 2.22
CA ILE A 390 -2.82 12.49 2.06
C ILE A 390 -2.12 12.54 3.41
N GLU A 391 -0.88 12.04 3.50
CA GLU A 391 -0.03 12.31 4.65
C GLU A 391 0.41 13.78 4.67
N ARG A 392 0.38 14.38 5.86
CA ARG A 392 0.87 15.74 6.09
C ARG A 392 2.23 15.72 6.77
N LEU A 393 3.22 16.26 6.11
CA LEU A 393 4.58 16.40 6.61
C LEU A 393 4.85 17.86 6.99
N ARG A 394 5.62 18.09 8.06
CA ARG A 394 6.05 19.44 8.45
C ARG A 394 7.00 20.08 7.44
N LYS A 395 7.70 19.27 6.68
CA LYS A 395 8.61 19.66 5.60
C LYS A 395 8.65 18.53 4.56
N PRO A 396 9.06 18.80 3.33
CA PRO A 396 9.25 17.75 2.33
C PRO A 396 10.15 16.63 2.85
N VAL A 397 9.90 15.41 2.40
CA VAL A 397 10.70 14.25 2.79
C VAL A 397 12.12 14.45 2.29
N ASP A 398 13.09 14.35 3.18
CA ASP A 398 14.47 14.15 2.81
C ASP A 398 14.67 12.63 2.55
N PRO A 399 14.92 12.21 1.31
CA PRO A 399 15.09 10.79 0.98
C PRO A 399 16.29 10.15 1.69
N THR A 400 17.21 10.95 2.23
CA THR A 400 18.38 10.49 2.99
C THR A 400 18.17 10.56 4.51
N GLY A 401 17.06 11.13 4.96
CA GLY A 401 16.76 11.39 6.36
C GLY A 401 15.75 10.43 6.96
N ASP A 402 16.11 9.80 8.09
CA ASP A 402 15.23 8.95 8.90
C ASP A 402 14.62 9.75 10.07
N ASP A 403 13.98 10.89 9.79
CA ASP A 403 13.50 11.74 10.87
C ASP A 403 11.99 11.62 11.10
N ARG A 404 11.61 10.86 12.15
CA ARG A 404 10.22 10.73 12.62
C ARG A 404 9.54 12.06 12.96
N ARG A 405 10.29 13.15 13.12
CA ARG A 405 9.77 14.50 13.40
C ARG A 405 9.10 15.17 12.20
N TYR A 406 9.17 14.55 11.02
CA TYR A 406 8.51 15.08 9.81
C TYR A 406 6.99 15.13 9.92
N TYR A 407 6.37 14.25 10.68
CA TYR A 407 4.91 14.12 10.73
C TYR A 407 4.28 15.06 11.76
N TYR A 408 3.09 15.55 11.44
CA TYR A 408 2.25 16.19 12.44
C TYR A 408 1.82 15.19 13.51
N THR A 409 1.83 15.60 14.78
CA THR A 409 1.72 14.67 15.91
C THR A 409 0.33 14.13 16.19
N GLY A 410 -0.73 14.77 15.72
CA GLY A 410 -2.11 14.40 16.07
C GLY A 410 -2.91 13.87 14.88
N GLU A 411 -2.91 14.58 13.78
CA GLU A 411 -3.79 14.37 12.63
C GLU A 411 -2.96 14.34 11.37
N ALA A 412 -2.13 13.30 11.27
CA ALA A 412 -1.09 13.20 10.24
C ALA A 412 -1.64 12.92 8.84
N VAL A 413 -2.90 12.52 8.71
CA VAL A 413 -3.51 12.18 7.43
C VAL A 413 -4.80 12.97 7.24
N ILE A 414 -4.95 13.63 6.09
CA ILE A 414 -6.22 14.20 5.62
C ILE A 414 -6.92 13.14 4.77
N LEU A 415 -8.21 12.91 5.04
CA LEU A 415 -9.11 12.17 4.17
C LEU A 415 -10.11 13.15 3.55
N ALA A 416 -10.19 13.15 2.23
CA ALA A 416 -11.09 13.99 1.45
C ALA A 416 -11.93 13.15 0.48
N ALA A 417 -13.18 13.59 0.24
CA ALA A 417 -14.00 13.11 -0.87
C ALA A 417 -13.84 14.01 -2.10
N THR A 418 -13.95 13.44 -3.30
CA THR A 418 -13.71 14.15 -4.55
C THR A 418 -14.71 13.84 -5.63
#